data_e0b5c00eeef76d263abed95316bc4f41
#
_entry.id   e0b5c00eeef76d263abed95316bc4f41
#
_cell.length_a   1.000
_cell.length_b   1.000
_cell.length_c   1.000
_cell.angle_alpha   90.00
_cell.angle_beta   90.00
_cell.angle_gamma   90.00
#
_symmetry.space_group_name_H-M   'P 1'
#
loop_
_entity.id
_entity.type
_entity.pdbx_description
1 polymer ?
#
loop_
_entity_poly.entity_id
_entity_poly.type
_entity_poly.pdbx_seq_one_letter_code
_entity_poly.pdbx_strand_id
1 'polypeptide(L)'
;MGFFKSRQEKEGPELQEEPHYHHPLLEIVRIVSSNNPEILDSARKCMKNTEKYYQYHLEDYEARGMSLKDSPASLQWIGCIDLLIHHQFACECDWCEELSGFLLAVSDLKNVKRHSLDIEESWFQPRESIPQWCEILDKKWEKAGYVMAAFDIDSDSYVMFLCQKNFLKKLTALAESLGFRIDLAMNM
;
A
#
# COMPACT_ATOMS: atom_id res chain seq x y z
N MET A 1 -11.97 -61.26 32.34
CA MET A 1 -12.91 -60.19 31.95
C MET A 1 -12.16 -58.88 32.06
N GLY A 2 -11.66 -58.38 30.98
CA GLY A 2 -10.93 -57.10 30.91
C GLY A 2 -11.78 -56.03 30.21
N PHE A 3 -12.13 -54.95 30.91
CA PHE A 3 -12.86 -53.82 30.35
C PHE A 3 -11.90 -52.94 29.62
N PHE A 4 -11.99 -52.87 28.29
CA PHE A 4 -11.37 -51.83 27.48
C PHE A 4 -12.22 -50.54 27.61
N LYS A 5 -11.71 -49.49 28.27
CA LYS A 5 -12.24 -48.16 28.20
C LYS A 5 -11.72 -47.52 26.93
N SER A 6 -12.60 -47.28 25.96
CA SER A 6 -12.35 -46.45 24.80
C SER A 6 -12.17 -45.01 25.24
N ARG A 7 -11.02 -44.45 24.90
CA ARG A 7 -10.68 -43.01 25.07
C ARG A 7 -11.35 -42.25 23.95
N GLN A 8 -12.39 -41.50 24.25
CA GLN A 8 -12.92 -40.50 23.30
C GLN A 8 -11.89 -39.41 23.14
N GLU A 9 -11.30 -39.31 21.96
CA GLU A 9 -10.56 -38.14 21.51
C GLU A 9 -11.55 -37.00 21.38
N LYS A 10 -11.38 -35.92 22.18
CA LYS A 10 -12.07 -34.67 22.00
C LYS A 10 -11.49 -34.02 20.75
N GLU A 11 -12.27 -34.00 19.69
CA GLU A 11 -12.03 -33.11 18.55
C GLU A 11 -11.93 -31.68 19.08
N GLY A 12 -10.77 -31.05 18.86
CA GLY A 12 -10.56 -29.64 19.14
C GLY A 12 -11.48 -28.81 18.23
N PRO A 13 -11.80 -27.55 18.60
CA PRO A 13 -12.62 -26.70 17.77
C PRO A 13 -11.99 -26.57 16.39
N GLU A 14 -12.71 -26.98 15.35
CA GLU A 14 -12.39 -26.65 13.95
C GLU A 14 -12.20 -25.14 13.87
N LEU A 15 -10.99 -24.72 13.54
CA LEU A 15 -10.70 -23.37 13.11
C LEU A 15 -11.52 -23.15 11.83
N GLN A 16 -12.67 -22.52 11.96
CA GLN A 16 -13.43 -22.04 10.82
C GLN A 16 -12.50 -21.08 10.06
N GLU A 17 -12.01 -21.54 8.90
CA GLU A 17 -11.36 -20.65 7.94
C GLU A 17 -12.36 -19.53 7.64
N GLU A 18 -12.04 -18.30 8.09
CA GLU A 18 -12.84 -17.13 7.74
C GLU A 18 -12.95 -17.10 6.20
N PRO A 19 -14.13 -16.86 5.63
CA PRO A 19 -14.30 -16.80 4.19
C PRO A 19 -13.29 -15.81 3.63
N HIS A 20 -12.48 -16.23 2.63
CA HIS A 20 -11.52 -15.39 1.95
C HIS A 20 -12.23 -14.14 1.44
N TYR A 21 -12.13 -13.08 2.20
CA TYR A 21 -12.75 -11.80 1.87
C TYR A 21 -11.92 -11.19 0.73
N HIS A 22 -12.32 -11.50 -0.51
CA HIS A 22 -11.69 -10.99 -1.73
C HIS A 22 -12.08 -9.53 -1.98
N HIS A 23 -11.75 -8.65 -1.03
CA HIS A 23 -11.98 -7.23 -1.24
C HIS A 23 -10.83 -6.64 -2.06
N PRO A 24 -11.12 -5.90 -3.18
CA PRO A 24 -10.08 -5.35 -4.05
C PRO A 24 -9.05 -4.51 -3.29
N LEU A 25 -9.47 -3.67 -2.33
CA LEU A 25 -8.56 -2.85 -1.52
C LEU A 25 -7.61 -3.71 -0.66
N LEU A 26 -8.11 -4.79 -0.05
CA LEU A 26 -7.26 -5.69 0.73
C LEU A 26 -6.22 -6.38 -0.16
N GLU A 27 -6.58 -6.72 -1.38
CA GLU A 27 -5.65 -7.30 -2.35
C GLU A 27 -4.59 -6.29 -2.79
N ILE A 28 -4.95 -5.00 -2.97
CA ILE A 28 -3.99 -3.91 -3.22
C ILE A 28 -3.00 -3.83 -2.04
N VAL A 29 -3.50 -3.72 -0.82
CA VAL A 29 -2.66 -3.66 0.40
C VAL A 29 -1.76 -4.88 0.50
N ARG A 30 -2.27 -6.08 0.20
CA ARG A 30 -1.50 -7.33 0.22
C ARG A 30 -0.31 -7.29 -0.73
N ILE A 31 -0.53 -6.84 -1.97
CA ILE A 31 0.51 -6.77 -3.00
C ILE A 31 1.56 -5.72 -2.60
N VAL A 32 1.13 -4.50 -2.25
CA VAL A 32 2.03 -3.38 -1.96
C VAL A 32 2.84 -3.63 -0.68
N SER A 33 2.21 -4.18 0.37
CA SER A 33 2.90 -4.51 1.63
C SER A 33 3.73 -5.80 1.57
N SER A 34 3.83 -6.44 0.40
CA SER A 34 4.50 -7.75 0.26
C SER A 34 3.94 -8.81 1.23
N ASN A 35 2.61 -8.85 1.35
CA ASN A 35 1.88 -9.77 2.22
C ASN A 35 2.22 -9.63 3.72
N ASN A 36 2.48 -8.39 4.19
CA ASN A 36 2.77 -8.15 5.61
C ASN A 36 1.52 -8.42 6.46
N PRO A 37 1.56 -9.36 7.43
CA PRO A 37 0.37 -9.79 8.17
C PRO A 37 -0.18 -8.70 9.10
N GLU A 38 0.67 -7.87 9.69
CA GLU A 38 0.28 -6.78 10.59
C GLU A 38 -0.50 -5.70 9.83
N ILE A 39 -0.01 -5.32 8.64
CA ILE A 39 -0.67 -4.35 7.78
C ILE A 39 -2.01 -4.89 7.28
N LEU A 40 -2.05 -6.17 6.89
CA LEU A 40 -3.29 -6.81 6.45
C LEU A 40 -4.34 -6.88 7.56
N ASP A 41 -3.95 -7.14 8.80
CA ASP A 41 -4.86 -7.13 9.94
C ASP A 41 -5.42 -5.72 10.19
N SER A 42 -4.56 -4.69 10.15
CA SER A 42 -4.99 -3.29 10.29
C SER A 42 -5.92 -2.85 9.16
N ALA A 43 -5.63 -3.22 7.90
CA ALA A 43 -6.49 -2.93 6.76
C ALA A 43 -7.87 -3.61 6.90
N ARG A 44 -7.92 -4.88 7.38
CA ARG A 44 -9.20 -5.55 7.67
C ARG A 44 -10.01 -4.81 8.74
N LYS A 45 -9.35 -4.29 9.80
CA LYS A 45 -10.01 -3.50 10.84
C LYS A 45 -10.57 -2.20 10.26
N CYS A 46 -9.83 -1.50 9.41
CA CYS A 46 -10.29 -0.31 8.70
C CYS A 46 -11.57 -0.60 7.89
N MET A 47 -11.59 -1.69 7.15
CA MET A 47 -12.71 -2.06 6.30
C MET A 47 -13.92 -2.61 7.09
N LYS A 48 -13.68 -3.33 8.19
CA LYS A 48 -14.74 -3.93 9.01
C LYS A 48 -15.51 -2.89 9.82
N ASN A 49 -14.84 -1.84 10.30
CA ASN A 49 -15.46 -0.77 11.06
C ASN A 49 -14.76 0.56 10.80
N THR A 50 -15.06 1.15 9.65
CA THR A 50 -14.43 2.39 9.15
C THR A 50 -14.58 3.56 10.11
N GLU A 51 -15.77 3.74 10.73
CA GLU A 51 -16.02 4.82 11.69
C GLU A 51 -15.11 4.70 12.92
N LYS A 52 -15.00 3.50 13.49
CA LYS A 52 -14.14 3.24 14.64
C LYS A 52 -12.65 3.41 14.26
N TYR A 53 -12.27 2.96 13.07
CA TYR A 53 -10.91 3.14 12.57
C TYR A 53 -10.59 4.62 12.38
N TYR A 54 -11.49 5.40 11.78
CA TYR A 54 -11.39 6.85 11.67
C TYR A 54 -11.15 7.52 13.03
N GLN A 55 -11.92 7.16 14.05
CA GLN A 55 -11.78 7.74 15.41
C GLN A 55 -10.39 7.45 16.03
N TYR A 56 -9.80 6.28 15.76
CA TYR A 56 -8.46 5.95 16.24
C TYR A 56 -7.33 6.66 15.48
N HIS A 57 -7.59 7.08 14.25
CA HIS A 57 -6.66 7.75 13.34
C HIS A 57 -7.13 9.16 12.98
N LEU A 58 -7.84 9.82 13.90
CA LEU A 58 -8.50 11.09 13.66
C LEU A 58 -7.53 12.16 13.13
N GLU A 59 -6.35 12.27 13.73
CA GLU A 59 -5.34 13.26 13.36
C GLU A 59 -4.86 13.06 11.91
N ASP A 60 -4.67 11.81 11.47
CA ASP A 60 -4.25 11.47 10.11
C ASP A 60 -5.33 11.89 9.09
N TYR A 61 -6.60 11.57 9.37
CA TYR A 61 -7.71 11.95 8.49
C TYR A 61 -7.96 13.46 8.46
N GLU A 62 -7.89 14.14 9.60
CA GLU A 62 -8.04 15.60 9.68
C GLU A 62 -6.90 16.32 8.95
N ALA A 63 -5.67 15.83 9.02
CA ALA A 63 -4.54 16.37 8.27
C ALA A 63 -4.76 16.30 6.75
N ARG A 64 -5.56 15.34 6.27
CA ARG A 64 -5.99 15.23 4.88
C ARG A 64 -7.30 15.96 4.57
N GLY A 65 -7.85 16.70 5.53
CA GLY A 65 -9.13 17.41 5.39
C GLY A 65 -10.35 16.50 5.31
N MET A 66 -10.22 15.23 5.73
CA MET A 66 -11.30 14.25 5.70
C MET A 66 -12.11 14.21 6.99
N SER A 67 -13.35 13.78 6.87
CA SER A 67 -14.30 13.68 7.98
C SER A 67 -15.25 12.49 7.80
N LEU A 68 -16.02 12.16 8.82
CA LEU A 68 -17.09 11.14 8.73
C LEU A 68 -18.23 11.48 7.75
N LYS A 69 -18.21 12.65 7.10
CA LYS A 69 -19.14 13.00 6.02
C LYS A 69 -18.70 12.43 4.68
N ASP A 70 -17.42 12.07 4.57
CA ASP A 70 -16.87 11.47 3.37
C ASP A 70 -17.34 10.01 3.23
N SER A 71 -17.30 9.48 2.00
CA SER A 71 -17.78 8.14 1.75
C SER A 71 -16.94 7.11 2.52
N PRO A 72 -17.56 6.01 3.01
CA PRO A 72 -16.80 4.93 3.62
C PRO A 72 -15.68 4.38 2.72
N ALA A 73 -15.91 4.36 1.41
CA ALA A 73 -14.90 3.93 0.43
C ALA A 73 -13.70 4.87 0.40
N SER A 74 -13.92 6.20 0.42
CA SER A 74 -12.83 7.19 0.47
C SER A 74 -12.06 7.10 1.79
N LEU A 75 -12.76 6.95 2.92
CA LEU A 75 -12.11 6.78 4.23
C LEU A 75 -11.28 5.49 4.28
N GLN A 76 -11.77 4.39 3.72
CA GLN A 76 -11.02 3.13 3.64
C GLN A 76 -9.81 3.25 2.73
N TRP A 77 -9.97 3.91 1.57
CA TRP A 77 -8.89 4.14 0.61
C TRP A 77 -7.73 4.88 1.28
N ILE A 78 -8.02 6.06 1.84
CA ILE A 78 -7.01 6.89 2.49
C ILE A 78 -6.42 6.19 3.72
N GLY A 79 -7.25 5.61 4.59
CA GLY A 79 -6.74 4.91 5.77
C GLY A 79 -5.81 3.74 5.45
N CYS A 80 -6.06 3.00 4.36
CA CYS A 80 -5.15 1.95 3.91
C CYS A 80 -3.87 2.51 3.29
N ILE A 81 -3.94 3.65 2.59
CA ILE A 81 -2.76 4.32 2.03
C ILE A 81 -1.87 4.87 3.14
N ASP A 82 -2.44 5.57 4.13
CA ASP A 82 -1.69 6.08 5.28
C ASP A 82 -1.03 4.96 6.08
N LEU A 83 -1.73 3.83 6.23
CA LEU A 83 -1.16 2.62 6.83
C LEU A 83 0.09 2.15 6.05
N LEU A 84 0.07 2.16 4.71
CA LEU A 84 1.22 1.80 3.88
C LEU A 84 2.36 2.81 4.00
N ILE A 85 2.05 4.11 4.11
CA ILE A 85 3.03 5.19 4.32
C ILE A 85 3.70 5.03 5.69
N HIS A 86 2.92 4.91 6.77
CA HIS A 86 3.44 4.71 8.13
C HIS A 86 4.38 3.50 8.24
N HIS A 87 4.10 2.46 7.48
CA HIS A 87 4.94 1.27 7.43
C HIS A 87 6.01 1.29 6.35
N GLN A 88 6.24 2.42 5.67
CA GLN A 88 7.29 2.59 4.64
C GLN A 88 7.15 1.63 3.44
N PHE A 89 5.94 1.20 3.10
CA PHE A 89 5.64 0.51 1.85
C PHE A 89 5.17 1.47 0.76
N ALA A 90 4.77 2.68 1.14
CA ALA A 90 4.58 3.83 0.28
C ALA A 90 5.30 5.03 0.88
N CYS A 91 5.59 6.04 0.06
CA CYS A 91 6.10 7.34 0.49
C CYS A 91 5.29 8.46 -0.16
N GLU A 92 5.20 9.58 0.52
CA GLU A 92 4.52 10.77 0.03
C GLU A 92 5.53 11.90 -0.18
N CYS A 93 5.45 12.58 -1.31
CA CYS A 93 6.23 13.75 -1.66
C CYS A 93 5.30 14.86 -2.12
N ASP A 94 5.50 16.07 -1.64
CA ASP A 94 4.83 17.26 -2.16
C ASP A 94 5.20 17.49 -3.63
N TRP A 95 4.31 18.09 -4.43
CA TRP A 95 4.57 18.34 -5.85
C TRP A 95 5.83 19.18 -6.10
N CYS A 96 6.24 20.01 -5.13
CA CYS A 96 7.43 20.85 -5.17
C CYS A 96 8.62 20.29 -4.38
N GLU A 97 8.60 18.98 -4.03
CA GLU A 97 9.68 18.32 -3.30
C GLU A 97 11.02 18.46 -4.02
N GLU A 98 12.08 18.70 -3.26
CA GLU A 98 13.44 18.73 -3.79
C GLU A 98 13.96 17.33 -4.07
N LEU A 99 14.92 17.22 -5.02
CA LEU A 99 15.52 15.93 -5.37
C LEU A 99 16.04 15.15 -4.16
N SER A 100 16.68 15.85 -3.20
CA SER A 100 17.21 15.21 -1.99
C SER A 100 16.12 14.58 -1.12
N GLY A 101 14.98 15.24 -0.96
CA GLY A 101 13.84 14.72 -0.23
C GLY A 101 13.19 13.53 -0.95
N PHE A 102 12.99 13.64 -2.27
CA PHE A 102 12.52 12.53 -3.10
C PHE A 102 13.43 11.29 -2.98
N LEU A 103 14.75 11.46 -3.13
CA LEU A 103 15.70 10.34 -3.04
C LEU A 103 15.68 9.69 -1.65
N LEU A 104 15.58 10.49 -0.59
CA LEU A 104 15.45 9.98 0.77
C LEU A 104 14.16 9.17 0.92
N ALA A 105 13.03 9.72 0.51
CA ALA A 105 11.72 9.07 0.62
C ALA A 105 11.68 7.73 -0.12
N VAL A 106 12.18 7.69 -1.37
CA VAL A 106 12.20 6.47 -2.18
C VAL A 106 13.20 5.45 -1.63
N SER A 107 14.39 5.88 -1.19
CA SER A 107 15.41 4.97 -0.63
C SER A 107 14.95 4.35 0.69
N ASP A 108 14.05 5.00 1.43
CA ASP A 108 13.50 4.49 2.68
C ASP A 108 12.40 3.45 2.49
N LEU A 109 11.86 3.29 1.30
CA LEU A 109 10.86 2.26 1.00
C LEU A 109 11.39 0.86 1.33
N LYS A 110 10.65 0.12 2.16
CA LYS A 110 11.01 -1.25 2.57
C LYS A 110 11.22 -2.19 1.40
N ASN A 111 10.42 -2.05 0.34
CA ASN A 111 10.56 -2.90 -0.84
C ASN A 111 11.78 -2.51 -1.68
N VAL A 112 12.18 -1.24 -1.77
CA VAL A 112 13.42 -0.81 -2.42
C VAL A 112 14.62 -1.43 -1.69
N LYS A 113 14.68 -1.31 -0.37
CA LYS A 113 15.71 -1.91 0.49
C LYS A 113 15.73 -3.44 0.36
N ARG A 114 14.56 -4.10 0.42
CA ARG A 114 14.42 -5.56 0.33
C ARG A 114 14.98 -6.13 -0.97
N HIS A 115 14.76 -5.43 -2.08
CA HIS A 115 15.22 -5.87 -3.41
C HIS A 115 16.58 -5.32 -3.80
N SER A 116 17.22 -4.56 -2.89
CA SER A 116 18.55 -3.96 -3.09
C SER A 116 18.63 -3.19 -4.41
N LEU A 117 17.61 -2.37 -4.68
CA LEU A 117 17.57 -1.55 -5.89
C LEU A 117 18.45 -0.33 -5.69
N ASP A 118 19.42 -0.16 -6.59
CA ASP A 118 20.34 0.96 -6.54
C ASP A 118 19.63 2.27 -6.89
N ILE A 119 20.02 3.34 -6.20
CA ILE A 119 19.62 4.72 -6.47
C ILE A 119 20.89 5.57 -6.39
N GLU A 120 21.28 6.17 -7.51
CA GLU A 120 22.44 7.06 -7.57
C GLU A 120 21.99 8.48 -7.91
N GLU A 121 22.30 9.45 -7.06
CA GLU A 121 21.93 10.86 -7.28
C GLU A 121 22.37 11.37 -8.65
N SER A 122 23.49 10.87 -9.16
CA SER A 122 24.04 11.21 -10.48
C SER A 122 23.12 10.90 -11.66
N TRP A 123 22.08 10.10 -11.47
CA TRP A 123 21.10 9.78 -12.53
C TRP A 123 20.11 10.91 -12.78
N PHE A 124 19.92 11.82 -11.81
CA PHE A 124 18.83 12.78 -11.78
C PHE A 124 19.32 14.21 -12.02
N GLN A 125 18.43 15.03 -12.57
CA GLN A 125 18.62 16.46 -12.65
C GLN A 125 17.76 17.15 -11.59
N PRO A 126 18.31 18.01 -10.71
CA PRO A 126 17.54 18.65 -9.62
C PRO A 126 16.36 19.53 -10.07
N ARG A 127 16.35 19.92 -11.35
CA ARG A 127 15.27 20.77 -11.90
C ARG A 127 14.14 19.99 -12.56
N GLU A 128 14.27 18.68 -12.63
CA GLU A 128 13.19 17.82 -13.11
C GLU A 128 12.11 17.63 -12.05
N SER A 129 10.94 17.18 -12.46
CA SER A 129 9.80 16.92 -11.59
C SER A 129 9.81 15.47 -11.06
N ILE A 130 9.01 15.20 -10.02
CA ILE A 130 8.82 13.84 -9.46
C ILE A 130 8.44 12.83 -10.55
N PRO A 131 7.48 13.08 -11.47
CA PRO A 131 7.20 12.16 -12.58
C PRO A 131 8.42 11.84 -13.44
N GLN A 132 9.28 12.82 -13.74
CA GLN A 132 10.49 12.62 -14.53
C GLN A 132 11.52 11.79 -13.75
N TRP A 133 11.68 12.03 -12.45
CA TRP A 133 12.55 11.20 -11.60
C TRP A 133 12.05 9.76 -11.49
N CYS A 134 10.73 9.55 -11.40
CA CYS A 134 10.15 8.20 -11.44
C CYS A 134 10.41 7.50 -12.78
N GLU A 135 10.30 8.21 -13.91
CA GLU A 135 10.64 7.66 -15.22
C GLU A 135 12.10 7.19 -15.29
N ILE A 136 13.02 7.93 -14.67
CA ILE A 136 14.43 7.54 -14.60
C ILE A 136 14.57 6.24 -13.80
N LEU A 137 13.94 6.14 -12.61
CA LEU A 137 13.96 4.91 -11.80
C LEU A 137 13.39 3.72 -12.58
N ASP A 138 12.27 3.89 -13.27
CA ASP A 138 11.65 2.83 -14.07
C ASP A 138 12.59 2.30 -15.15
N LYS A 139 13.33 3.19 -15.82
CA LYS A 139 14.35 2.80 -16.80
C LYS A 139 15.54 2.06 -16.17
N LYS A 140 16.00 2.52 -14.99
CA LYS A 140 17.12 1.91 -14.28
C LYS A 140 16.77 0.54 -13.71
N TRP A 141 15.52 0.36 -13.25
CA TRP A 141 15.03 -0.87 -12.65
C TRP A 141 14.33 -1.82 -13.63
N GLU A 142 14.26 -1.46 -14.91
CA GLU A 142 13.57 -2.26 -15.93
C GLU A 142 14.02 -3.72 -15.95
N LYS A 143 15.34 -3.97 -15.89
CA LYS A 143 15.91 -5.33 -15.88
C LYS A 143 15.57 -6.10 -14.61
N ALA A 144 15.38 -5.42 -13.50
CA ALA A 144 14.95 -6.00 -12.25
C ALA A 144 13.43 -6.26 -12.22
N GLY A 145 12.68 -5.71 -13.18
CA GLY A 145 11.24 -5.90 -13.32
C GLY A 145 10.39 -5.04 -12.37
N TYR A 146 10.92 -3.91 -11.90
CA TYR A 146 10.25 -2.98 -10.99
C TYR A 146 9.98 -1.64 -11.65
N VAL A 147 8.95 -0.96 -11.16
CA VAL A 147 8.53 0.40 -11.55
C VAL A 147 8.05 1.15 -10.31
N MET A 148 8.08 2.48 -10.37
CA MET A 148 7.39 3.34 -9.41
C MET A 148 5.93 3.51 -9.84
N ALA A 149 5.02 3.05 -9.00
CA ALA A 149 3.59 3.31 -9.15
C ALA A 149 3.12 4.30 -8.08
N ALA A 150 1.97 4.93 -8.31
CA ALA A 150 1.40 5.84 -7.34
C ALA A 150 -0.11 5.65 -7.17
N PHE A 151 -0.59 5.99 -5.98
CA PHE A 151 -1.99 6.12 -5.64
C PHE A 151 -2.45 7.54 -5.95
N ASP A 152 -3.60 7.68 -6.61
CA ASP A 152 -4.31 8.95 -6.68
C ASP A 152 -5.09 9.17 -5.38
N ILE A 153 -4.78 10.24 -4.69
CA ILE A 153 -5.44 10.64 -3.44
C ILE A 153 -6.16 11.98 -3.54
N ASP A 154 -6.34 12.48 -4.77
CA ASP A 154 -7.00 13.76 -5.07
C ASP A 154 -6.34 14.95 -4.31
N SER A 155 -4.99 15.01 -4.33
CA SER A 155 -4.20 16.07 -3.72
C SER A 155 -3.00 16.45 -4.59
N ASP A 156 -2.28 17.50 -4.19
CA ASP A 156 -1.04 17.94 -4.85
C ASP A 156 0.17 17.05 -4.51
N SER A 157 -0.01 16.02 -3.69
CA SER A 157 1.07 15.11 -3.30
C SER A 157 1.11 13.86 -4.17
N TYR A 158 2.30 13.33 -4.37
CA TYR A 158 2.55 12.04 -4.99
C TYR A 158 2.72 10.95 -3.93
N VAL A 159 1.79 10.02 -3.83
CA VAL A 159 1.91 8.86 -2.95
C VAL A 159 2.40 7.66 -3.74
N MET A 160 3.69 7.40 -3.65
CA MET A 160 4.41 6.45 -4.50
C MET A 160 4.78 5.17 -3.77
N PHE A 161 4.88 4.08 -4.52
CA PHE A 161 5.33 2.78 -4.00
C PHE A 161 6.06 1.97 -5.07
N LEU A 162 6.95 1.07 -4.62
CA LEU A 162 7.61 0.13 -5.54
C LEU A 162 6.66 -0.97 -5.96
N CYS A 163 6.50 -1.16 -7.26
CA CYS A 163 5.64 -2.17 -7.87
C CYS A 163 6.43 -3.12 -8.77
N GLN A 164 6.18 -4.43 -8.66
CA GLN A 164 6.60 -5.33 -9.73
C GLN A 164 5.77 -5.06 -10.99
N LYS A 165 6.43 -4.88 -12.12
CA LYS A 165 5.81 -4.51 -13.42
C LYS A 165 4.63 -5.41 -13.82
N ASN A 166 4.70 -6.71 -13.48
CA ASN A 166 3.65 -7.67 -13.76
C ASN A 166 2.38 -7.48 -12.91
N PHE A 167 2.47 -6.81 -11.76
CA PHE A 167 1.32 -6.52 -10.89
C PHE A 167 0.63 -5.20 -11.22
N LEU A 168 1.27 -4.28 -11.95
CA LEU A 168 0.71 -2.95 -12.21
C LEU A 168 -0.69 -3.03 -12.83
N LYS A 169 -0.85 -3.79 -13.92
CA LYS A 169 -2.16 -3.94 -14.58
C LYS A 169 -3.25 -4.46 -13.63
N LYS A 170 -2.89 -5.38 -12.73
CA LYS A 170 -3.82 -5.91 -11.72
C LYS A 170 -4.19 -4.84 -10.70
N LEU A 171 -3.21 -4.08 -10.21
CA LEU A 171 -3.44 -3.00 -9.24
C LEU A 171 -4.30 -1.89 -9.81
N THR A 172 -4.04 -1.47 -11.06
CA THR A 172 -4.88 -0.49 -11.77
C THR A 172 -6.33 -0.97 -11.86
N ALA A 173 -6.57 -2.22 -12.33
CA ALA A 173 -7.92 -2.76 -12.44
C ALA A 173 -8.64 -2.90 -11.09
N LEU A 174 -7.91 -3.26 -10.01
CA LEU A 174 -8.48 -3.32 -8.67
C LEU A 174 -8.88 -1.92 -8.16
N ALA A 175 -8.03 -0.90 -8.36
CA ALA A 175 -8.34 0.47 -7.97
C ALA A 175 -9.54 1.03 -8.76
N GLU A 176 -9.58 0.83 -10.08
CA GLU A 176 -10.69 1.22 -10.95
C GLU A 176 -12.02 0.57 -10.50
N SER A 177 -12.00 -0.69 -10.08
CA SER A 177 -13.21 -1.37 -9.57
C SER A 177 -13.77 -0.75 -8.30
N LEU A 178 -12.97 0.04 -7.58
CA LEU A 178 -13.35 0.78 -6.37
C LEU A 178 -13.66 2.27 -6.67
N GLY A 179 -13.49 2.72 -7.92
CA GLY A 179 -13.64 4.12 -8.31
C GLY A 179 -12.40 4.98 -8.01
N PHE A 180 -11.24 4.37 -7.78
CA PHE A 180 -9.96 5.02 -7.53
C PHE A 180 -8.95 4.74 -8.66
N ARG A 181 -7.78 5.41 -8.60
CA ARG A 181 -6.74 5.28 -9.60
C ARG A 181 -5.41 4.83 -8.98
N ILE A 182 -4.77 3.86 -9.63
CA ILE A 182 -3.34 3.53 -9.49
C ILE A 182 -2.76 3.50 -10.90
N ASP A 183 -1.63 4.17 -11.08
CA ASP A 183 -0.91 4.19 -12.36
C ASP A 183 0.61 4.23 -12.10
N LEU A 184 1.42 4.25 -13.16
CA LEU A 184 2.82 4.64 -13.04
C LEU A 184 2.93 6.03 -12.43
N ALA A 185 3.86 6.25 -11.51
CA ALA A 185 4.04 7.54 -10.87
C ALA A 185 4.39 8.65 -11.88
N MET A 186 5.00 8.29 -13.01
CA MET A 186 5.28 9.23 -14.11
C MET A 186 4.03 9.72 -14.86
N ASN A 187 2.88 9.09 -14.66
CA ASN A 187 1.60 9.42 -15.31
C ASN A 187 0.62 10.17 -14.39
N MET A 188 1.01 10.45 -13.14
CA MET A 188 0.19 11.18 -12.15
C MET A 188 0.31 12.68 -12.25
#